data_77f014393892bcd4f80454d50005544d
#
_entry.id   77f014393892bcd4f80454d50005544d
#
_cell.length_a   1.000
_cell.length_b   1.000
_cell.length_c   1.000
_cell.angle_alpha   90.00
_cell.angle_beta   90.00
_cell.angle_gamma   90.00
#
_symmetry.space_group_name_H-M   'P 1'
#
loop_
_entity.id
_entity.type
_entity.pdbx_description
1 polymer ?
#
loop_
_entity_poly.entity_id
_entity_poly.type
_entity_poly.pdbx_seq_one_letter_code
_entity_poly.pdbx_strand_id
1 'polypeptide(L)'
;MSSAYDRLPLNALRVFEAVAERLNFGEAAEALHVTPAAVSQQIRTLEDYLQTPLFRRSGRNVQLTPEGARLLPGVRRGLDQLEAALHGLRQDRHAGALNVTTTNSFLQKWLLPRLADLHAHHPDIELRLHTSPDIVDFSRSDFHLALRFGKGGYEGLCCEKLLDEWAVAVASPATLSRYGPLPADGDTSRYPLLHGTEIDWTTWFATAGTLTQHRPRAYIDDSAALLSAVAEGLGFAIVRWTLVAGELQSGRLALASRRAVPSDLAYYFVCPETYASLPKVAALREWLQSQAREFPPPPKSLPRE
;
A
#
# COMPACT_ATOMS: atom_id res chain seq x y z
N MET A 1 -13.25 10.46 38.32
CA MET A 1 -12.68 11.44 37.36
C MET A 1 -13.60 11.43 36.15
N SER A 2 -14.28 12.57 35.86
CA SER A 2 -15.16 12.69 34.68
C SER A 2 -14.28 12.57 33.42
N SER A 3 -14.67 11.75 32.47
CA SER A 3 -13.93 11.57 31.19
C SER A 3 -13.94 12.90 30.43
N ALA A 4 -12.84 13.25 29.78
CA ALA A 4 -12.76 14.42 28.89
C ALA A 4 -13.85 14.42 27.81
N TYR A 5 -14.45 13.25 27.56
CA TYR A 5 -15.47 13.03 26.54
C TYR A 5 -16.92 13.21 27.04
N ASP A 6 -17.15 13.28 28.37
CA ASP A 6 -18.50 13.38 28.95
C ASP A 6 -19.26 14.65 28.52
N ARG A 7 -18.56 15.68 28.03
CA ARG A 7 -19.12 16.94 27.58
C ARG A 7 -19.16 17.14 26.07
N LEU A 8 -18.61 16.18 25.30
CA LEU A 8 -18.57 16.29 23.83
C LEU A 8 -19.97 16.06 23.23
N PRO A 9 -20.54 17.04 22.51
CA PRO A 9 -21.87 16.94 21.92
C PRO A 9 -21.82 16.13 20.62
N LEU A 10 -21.52 14.80 20.69
CA LEU A 10 -21.27 13.93 19.54
C LEU A 10 -22.42 13.95 18.51
N ASN A 11 -23.67 13.95 18.98
CA ASN A 11 -24.81 14.01 18.07
C ASN A 11 -24.90 15.36 17.33
N ALA A 12 -24.55 16.44 18.00
CA ALA A 12 -24.52 17.77 17.38
C ALA A 12 -23.37 17.88 16.34
N LEU A 13 -22.22 17.24 16.58
CA LEU A 13 -21.13 17.16 15.60
C LEU A 13 -21.54 16.37 14.35
N ARG A 14 -22.28 15.25 14.51
CA ARG A 14 -22.83 14.49 13.37
C ARG A 14 -23.83 15.32 12.57
N VAL A 15 -24.71 16.05 13.25
CA VAL A 15 -25.69 16.95 12.60
C VAL A 15 -24.99 18.10 11.89
N PHE A 16 -23.94 18.68 12.51
CA PHE A 16 -23.13 19.74 11.90
C PHE A 16 -22.51 19.26 10.57
N GLU A 17 -21.92 18.07 10.56
CA GLU A 17 -21.33 17.47 9.34
C GLU A 17 -22.39 17.33 8.24
N ALA A 18 -23.55 16.75 8.54
CA ALA A 18 -24.64 16.55 7.58
C ALA A 18 -25.18 17.85 6.99
N VAL A 19 -25.29 18.93 7.82
CA VAL A 19 -25.70 20.28 7.34
C VAL A 19 -24.58 20.91 6.51
N ALA A 20 -23.33 20.73 6.88
CA ALA A 20 -22.18 21.28 6.16
C ALA A 20 -21.99 20.65 4.79
N GLU A 21 -22.34 19.37 4.63
CA GLU A 21 -22.30 18.67 3.34
C GLU A 21 -23.38 19.18 2.36
N ARG A 22 -24.60 19.39 2.87
CA ARG A 22 -25.77 19.72 2.04
C ARG A 22 -26.06 21.21 1.93
N LEU A 23 -25.52 22.00 2.87
CA LEU A 23 -25.78 23.43 3.03
C LEU A 23 -27.30 23.75 3.12
N ASN A 24 -28.07 22.78 3.62
CA ASN A 24 -29.52 22.80 3.72
C ASN A 24 -29.99 22.01 4.95
N PHE A 25 -30.68 22.69 5.88
CA PHE A 25 -31.19 22.08 7.11
C PHE A 25 -32.29 21.04 6.86
N GLY A 26 -33.13 21.25 5.83
CA GLY A 26 -34.18 20.32 5.46
C GLY A 26 -33.64 19.02 4.89
N GLU A 27 -32.74 19.10 3.92
CA GLU A 27 -32.07 17.94 3.32
C GLU A 27 -31.23 17.18 4.35
N ALA A 28 -30.56 17.87 5.25
CA ALA A 28 -29.84 17.25 6.35
C ALA A 28 -30.79 16.49 7.31
N ALA A 29 -31.97 17.07 7.59
CA ALA A 29 -32.97 16.43 8.42
C ALA A 29 -33.53 15.14 7.79
N GLU A 30 -33.81 15.16 6.48
CA GLU A 30 -34.23 13.97 5.71
C GLU A 30 -33.17 12.88 5.76
N ALA A 31 -31.90 13.24 5.49
CA ALA A 31 -30.79 12.28 5.49
C ALA A 31 -30.52 11.67 6.87
N LEU A 32 -30.80 12.42 7.94
CA LEU A 32 -30.65 11.94 9.31
C LEU A 32 -31.91 11.31 9.90
N HIS A 33 -33.01 11.25 9.13
CA HIS A 33 -34.34 10.78 9.57
C HIS A 33 -34.87 11.48 10.82
N VAL A 34 -34.71 12.81 10.89
CA VAL A 34 -35.15 13.66 11.99
C VAL A 34 -35.92 14.87 11.47
N THR A 35 -36.50 15.67 12.36
CA THR A 35 -37.17 16.92 11.97
C THR A 35 -36.18 18.07 11.75
N PRO A 36 -36.49 19.06 10.87
CA PRO A 36 -35.66 20.27 10.72
C PRO A 36 -35.50 21.07 12.00
N ALA A 37 -36.49 21.02 12.88
CA ALA A 37 -36.42 21.64 14.21
C ALA A 37 -35.35 20.97 15.10
N ALA A 38 -35.26 19.63 15.06
CA ALA A 38 -34.24 18.87 15.78
C ALA A 38 -32.84 19.19 15.28
N VAL A 39 -32.64 19.25 13.94
CA VAL A 39 -31.37 19.67 13.32
C VAL A 39 -30.99 21.06 13.80
N SER A 40 -31.90 22.03 13.74
CA SER A 40 -31.66 23.42 14.20
C SER A 40 -31.29 23.48 15.67
N GLN A 41 -31.93 22.66 16.52
CA GLN A 41 -31.60 22.58 17.93
C GLN A 41 -30.20 22.01 18.18
N GLN A 42 -29.81 20.96 17.46
CA GLN A 42 -28.48 20.37 17.60
C GLN A 42 -27.38 21.36 17.17
N ILE A 43 -27.61 22.08 16.07
CA ILE A 43 -26.65 23.13 15.64
C ILE A 43 -26.50 24.21 16.70
N ARG A 44 -27.61 24.72 17.27
CA ARG A 44 -27.54 25.69 18.39
C ARG A 44 -26.77 25.13 19.57
N THR A 45 -27.02 23.88 19.97
CA THR A 45 -26.30 23.22 21.07
C THR A 45 -24.79 23.19 20.81
N LEU A 46 -24.37 22.94 19.58
CA LEU A 46 -22.95 22.95 19.22
C LEU A 46 -22.36 24.37 19.21
N GLU A 47 -23.08 25.34 18.64
CA GLU A 47 -22.66 26.74 18.60
C GLU A 47 -22.58 27.34 19.99
N ASP A 48 -23.54 27.01 20.89
CA ASP A 48 -23.53 27.38 22.29
C ASP A 48 -22.36 26.73 23.06
N TYR A 49 -22.07 25.47 22.79
CA TYR A 49 -20.93 24.79 23.39
C TYR A 49 -19.58 25.42 22.98
N LEU A 50 -19.47 25.83 21.71
CA LEU A 50 -18.26 26.45 21.15
C LEU A 50 -18.22 27.97 21.35
N GLN A 51 -19.33 28.58 21.79
CA GLN A 51 -19.51 30.05 21.87
C GLN A 51 -19.18 30.72 20.52
N THR A 52 -19.53 30.08 19.40
CA THR A 52 -19.13 30.50 18.06
C THR A 52 -20.15 30.02 17.03
N PRO A 53 -20.67 30.89 16.15
CA PRO A 53 -21.55 30.48 15.07
C PRO A 53 -20.76 29.70 14.00
N LEU A 54 -21.32 28.58 13.55
CA LEU A 54 -20.73 27.72 12.55
C LEU A 54 -21.37 27.89 11.17
N PHE A 55 -22.63 28.39 11.15
CA PHE A 55 -23.35 28.68 9.93
C PHE A 55 -23.84 30.14 9.91
N ARG A 56 -23.95 30.66 8.70
CA ARG A 56 -24.61 31.95 8.42
C ARG A 56 -25.66 31.81 7.35
N ARG A 57 -26.72 32.60 7.45
CA ARG A 57 -27.76 32.69 6.40
C ARG A 57 -27.35 33.75 5.38
N SER A 58 -27.36 33.39 4.11
CA SER A 58 -27.18 34.32 2.99
C SER A 58 -28.44 34.25 2.11
N GLY A 59 -29.42 35.07 2.41
CA GLY A 59 -30.76 35.00 1.80
C GLY A 59 -31.47 33.67 2.12
N ARG A 60 -31.77 32.86 1.11
CA ARG A 60 -32.37 31.53 1.25
C ARG A 60 -31.33 30.41 1.47
N ASN A 61 -30.04 30.72 1.35
CA ASN A 61 -28.96 29.72 1.41
C ASN A 61 -28.28 29.71 2.77
N VAL A 62 -27.79 28.56 3.18
CA VAL A 62 -26.95 28.35 4.34
C VAL A 62 -25.50 28.25 3.87
N GLN A 63 -24.58 28.88 4.59
CA GLN A 63 -23.15 28.84 4.33
C GLN A 63 -22.39 28.61 5.62
N LEU A 64 -21.25 27.93 5.54
CA LEU A 64 -20.32 27.84 6.68
C LEU A 64 -19.70 29.21 6.99
N THR A 65 -19.49 29.48 8.27
CA THR A 65 -18.58 30.53 8.71
C THR A 65 -17.12 30.08 8.50
N PRO A 66 -16.12 30.98 8.58
CA PRO A 66 -14.71 30.60 8.59
C PRO A 66 -14.38 29.58 9.70
N GLU A 67 -15.00 29.71 10.85
CA GLU A 67 -14.88 28.82 12.01
C GLU A 67 -15.48 27.43 11.69
N GLY A 68 -16.68 27.40 11.09
CA GLY A 68 -17.31 26.16 10.63
C GLY A 68 -16.46 25.45 9.58
N ALA A 69 -15.92 26.18 8.61
CA ALA A 69 -15.04 25.63 7.59
C ALA A 69 -13.74 25.06 8.18
N ARG A 70 -13.20 25.67 9.22
CA ARG A 70 -12.00 25.20 9.95
C ARG A 70 -12.30 23.95 10.81
N LEU A 71 -13.49 23.86 11.40
CA LEU A 71 -13.90 22.72 12.24
C LEU A 71 -14.21 21.46 11.43
N LEU A 72 -14.84 21.62 10.27
CA LEU A 72 -15.38 20.51 9.46
C LEU A 72 -14.39 19.37 9.16
N PRO A 73 -13.13 19.63 8.74
CA PRO A 73 -12.18 18.55 8.46
C PRO A 73 -11.84 17.71 9.70
N GLY A 74 -11.79 18.34 10.88
CA GLY A 74 -11.56 17.63 12.14
C GLY A 74 -12.75 16.76 12.56
N VAL A 75 -13.97 17.29 12.41
CA VAL A 75 -15.20 16.53 12.69
C VAL A 75 -15.34 15.32 11.77
N ARG A 76 -15.13 15.50 10.46
CA ARG A 76 -15.17 14.38 9.48
C ARG A 76 -14.19 13.28 9.88
N ARG A 77 -12.93 13.61 10.10
CA ARG A 77 -11.93 12.60 10.52
C ARG A 77 -12.34 11.87 11.80
N GLY A 78 -12.90 12.58 12.79
CA GLY A 78 -13.36 11.95 14.04
C GLY A 78 -14.53 11.00 13.82
N LEU A 79 -15.52 11.37 13.00
CA LEU A 79 -16.67 10.52 12.67
C LEU A 79 -16.24 9.31 11.83
N ASP A 80 -15.36 9.48 10.84
CA ASP A 80 -14.79 8.40 10.03
C ASP A 80 -14.07 7.36 10.92
N GLN A 81 -13.31 7.82 11.91
CA GLN A 81 -12.63 6.93 12.88
C GLN A 81 -13.62 6.14 13.75
N LEU A 82 -14.68 6.78 14.21
CA LEU A 82 -15.73 6.10 14.97
C LEU A 82 -16.45 5.05 14.10
N GLU A 83 -16.77 5.40 12.86
CA GLU A 83 -17.40 4.48 11.92
C GLU A 83 -16.48 3.30 11.60
N ALA A 84 -15.20 3.54 11.34
CA ALA A 84 -14.20 2.49 11.10
C ALA A 84 -14.09 1.53 12.30
N ALA A 85 -14.07 2.06 13.53
CA ALA A 85 -14.04 1.24 14.75
C ALA A 85 -15.29 0.36 14.90
N LEU A 86 -16.48 0.91 14.60
CA LEU A 86 -17.73 0.15 14.63
C LEU A 86 -17.83 -0.87 13.49
N HIS A 87 -17.29 -0.51 12.33
CA HIS A 87 -17.27 -1.39 11.15
C HIS A 87 -16.38 -2.62 11.39
N GLY A 88 -15.20 -2.42 11.99
CA GLY A 88 -14.32 -3.51 12.43
C GLY A 88 -15.06 -4.53 13.31
N LEU A 89 -15.80 -4.07 14.33
CA LEU A 89 -16.59 -4.95 15.20
C LEU A 89 -17.75 -5.67 14.50
N ARG A 90 -18.30 -5.10 13.43
CA ARG A 90 -19.36 -5.75 12.63
C ARG A 90 -18.79 -6.80 11.68
N GLN A 91 -17.63 -6.58 11.12
CA GLN A 91 -16.95 -7.56 10.25
C GLN A 91 -16.45 -8.78 11.03
N ASP A 92 -16.02 -8.62 12.30
CA ASP A 92 -15.60 -9.73 13.16
C ASP A 92 -16.73 -10.73 13.51
N ARG A 93 -17.99 -10.31 13.41
CA ARG A 93 -19.14 -11.18 13.69
C ARG A 93 -19.59 -12.04 12.51
N HIS A 94 -19.16 -11.73 11.29
CA HIS A 94 -19.48 -12.49 10.08
C HIS A 94 -18.19 -12.82 9.36
N ALA A 95 -18.09 -14.01 8.80
CA ALA A 95 -16.97 -14.48 7.98
C ALA A 95 -16.65 -13.48 6.84
N GLY A 96 -16.08 -12.31 7.19
CA GLY A 96 -15.82 -11.22 6.28
C GLY A 96 -14.53 -11.39 5.50
N ALA A 97 -14.45 -10.74 4.35
CA ALA A 97 -13.26 -10.66 3.54
C ALA A 97 -12.14 -9.87 4.25
N LEU A 98 -10.90 -10.28 4.05
CA LEU A 98 -9.73 -9.48 4.42
C LEU A 98 -9.38 -8.51 3.29
N ASN A 99 -9.47 -7.22 3.58
CA ASN A 99 -9.00 -6.17 2.68
C ASN A 99 -7.49 -6.01 2.85
N VAL A 100 -6.74 -6.37 1.83
CA VAL A 100 -5.28 -6.34 1.80
C VAL A 100 -4.81 -5.38 0.74
N THR A 101 -3.88 -4.48 1.07
CA THR A 101 -3.24 -3.62 0.08
C THR A 101 -1.78 -3.98 -0.12
N THR A 102 -1.32 -3.88 -1.35
CA THR A 102 0.07 -4.18 -1.72
C THR A 102 0.47 -3.42 -2.98
N THR A 103 1.73 -3.54 -3.41
CA THR A 103 2.14 -3.03 -4.72
C THR A 103 1.70 -3.97 -5.84
N ASN A 104 1.41 -3.42 -7.02
CA ASN A 104 0.99 -4.19 -8.20
C ASN A 104 2.01 -5.31 -8.55
N SER A 105 3.28 -4.98 -8.55
CA SER A 105 4.35 -5.92 -8.88
C SER A 105 4.46 -7.08 -7.89
N PHE A 106 4.35 -6.81 -6.57
CA PHE A 106 4.38 -7.88 -5.56
C PHE A 106 3.15 -8.78 -5.67
N LEU A 107 1.97 -8.19 -5.86
CA LEU A 107 0.75 -8.97 -6.11
C LEU A 107 0.96 -9.93 -7.26
N GLN A 108 1.34 -9.42 -8.45
CA GLN A 108 1.44 -10.24 -9.66
C GLN A 108 2.54 -11.30 -9.61
N LYS A 109 3.70 -10.95 -9.07
CA LYS A 109 4.90 -11.80 -9.21
C LYS A 109 5.16 -12.70 -8.02
N TRP A 110 4.71 -12.34 -6.83
CA TRP A 110 4.95 -13.15 -5.65
C TRP A 110 3.66 -13.72 -5.04
N LEU A 111 2.62 -12.91 -4.84
CA LEU A 111 1.43 -13.32 -4.10
C LEU A 111 0.49 -14.20 -4.94
N LEU A 112 0.08 -13.74 -6.13
CA LEU A 112 -0.87 -14.48 -6.99
C LEU A 112 -0.46 -15.93 -7.28
N PRO A 113 0.82 -16.25 -7.60
CA PRO A 113 1.24 -17.64 -7.85
C PRO A 113 1.05 -18.56 -6.64
N ARG A 114 0.87 -18.00 -5.43
CA ARG A 114 0.76 -18.74 -4.16
C ARG A 114 -0.66 -18.82 -3.62
N LEU A 115 -1.61 -18.04 -4.16
CA LEU A 115 -2.98 -17.98 -3.62
C LEU A 115 -3.73 -19.32 -3.69
N ALA A 116 -3.41 -20.17 -4.66
CA ALA A 116 -4.01 -21.51 -4.72
C ALA A 116 -3.68 -22.35 -3.47
N ASP A 117 -2.44 -22.24 -2.97
CA ASP A 117 -2.01 -22.88 -1.73
C ASP A 117 -2.71 -22.27 -0.51
N LEU A 118 -2.85 -20.94 -0.44
CA LEU A 118 -3.61 -20.30 0.62
C LEU A 118 -5.05 -20.84 0.70
N HIS A 119 -5.75 -20.86 -0.44
CA HIS A 119 -7.14 -21.32 -0.47
C HIS A 119 -7.30 -22.81 -0.15
N ALA A 120 -6.28 -23.63 -0.43
CA ALA A 120 -6.27 -25.04 -0.06
C ALA A 120 -6.17 -25.23 1.47
N HIS A 121 -5.39 -24.40 2.17
CA HIS A 121 -5.17 -24.49 3.61
C HIS A 121 -6.17 -23.66 4.42
N HIS A 122 -6.67 -22.57 3.86
CA HIS A 122 -7.58 -21.61 4.50
C HIS A 122 -8.76 -21.26 3.60
N PRO A 123 -9.67 -22.20 3.30
CA PRO A 123 -10.80 -22.00 2.38
C PRO A 123 -11.79 -20.92 2.85
N ASP A 124 -11.81 -20.64 4.16
CA ASP A 124 -12.70 -19.62 4.75
C ASP A 124 -12.15 -18.19 4.67
N ILE A 125 -10.92 -18.01 4.17
CA ILE A 125 -10.33 -16.68 3.98
C ILE A 125 -10.72 -16.15 2.61
N GLU A 126 -11.63 -15.18 2.58
CA GLU A 126 -11.87 -14.35 1.39
C GLU A 126 -10.89 -13.17 1.39
N LEU A 127 -10.12 -13.02 0.32
CA LEU A 127 -9.21 -11.87 0.14
C LEU A 127 -9.79 -10.86 -0.83
N ARG A 128 -9.74 -9.57 -0.45
CA ARG A 128 -9.92 -8.44 -1.35
C ARG A 128 -8.60 -7.72 -1.50
N LEU A 129 -7.99 -7.91 -2.67
CA LEU A 129 -6.65 -7.44 -2.97
C LEU A 129 -6.70 -6.12 -3.71
N HIS A 130 -6.08 -5.10 -3.14
CA HIS A 130 -6.01 -3.76 -3.71
C HIS A 130 -4.55 -3.39 -3.97
N THR A 131 -4.29 -2.75 -5.09
CA THR A 131 -2.94 -2.31 -5.43
C THR A 131 -2.82 -0.79 -5.32
N SER A 132 -1.83 -0.34 -4.56
CA SER A 132 -1.43 1.07 -4.47
C SER A 132 0.04 1.16 -4.08
N PRO A 133 0.81 2.09 -4.64
CA PRO A 133 2.15 2.42 -4.17
C PRO A 133 2.13 3.23 -2.86
N ASP A 134 1.01 3.87 -2.53
CA ASP A 134 0.91 4.81 -1.43
C ASP A 134 0.96 4.12 -0.06
N ILE A 135 1.49 4.83 0.93
CA ILE A 135 1.44 4.40 2.33
C ILE A 135 -0.02 4.49 2.80
N VAL A 136 -0.53 3.38 3.31
CA VAL A 136 -1.89 3.30 3.83
C VAL A 136 -2.01 4.02 5.17
N ASP A 137 -3.02 4.87 5.27
CA ASP A 137 -3.56 5.34 6.55
C ASP A 137 -4.68 4.40 6.99
N PHE A 138 -4.36 3.47 7.88
CA PHE A 138 -5.33 2.50 8.41
C PHE A 138 -6.46 3.15 9.21
N SER A 139 -6.27 4.38 9.71
CA SER A 139 -7.32 5.10 10.43
C SER A 139 -8.40 5.67 9.51
N ARG A 140 -8.14 5.69 8.21
CA ARG A 140 -9.01 6.29 7.18
C ARG A 140 -9.34 5.34 6.04
N SER A 141 -9.08 4.05 6.22
CA SER A 141 -9.30 3.03 5.19
C SER A 141 -9.83 1.74 5.81
N ASP A 142 -10.49 0.93 4.99
CA ASP A 142 -11.02 -0.38 5.39
C ASP A 142 -9.99 -1.50 5.24
N PHE A 143 -8.71 -1.18 5.11
CA PHE A 143 -7.67 -2.19 4.99
C PHE A 143 -7.35 -2.83 6.34
N HIS A 144 -7.31 -4.15 6.36
CA HIS A 144 -6.92 -4.92 7.55
C HIS A 144 -5.40 -5.01 7.66
N LEU A 145 -4.71 -5.11 6.53
CA LEU A 145 -3.26 -5.20 6.48
C LEU A 145 -2.71 -4.70 5.14
N ALA A 146 -1.41 -4.43 5.14
CA ALA A 146 -0.65 -4.04 3.96
C ALA A 146 0.60 -4.91 3.82
N LEU A 147 0.96 -5.27 2.58
CA LEU A 147 2.24 -5.86 2.24
C LEU A 147 3.06 -4.78 1.55
N ARG A 148 4.13 -4.33 2.20
CA ARG A 148 4.87 -3.14 1.77
C ARG A 148 6.34 -3.42 1.56
N PHE A 149 6.88 -2.80 0.53
CA PHE A 149 8.31 -2.72 0.26
C PHE A 149 8.84 -1.41 0.83
N GLY A 150 9.84 -1.49 1.71
CA GLY A 150 10.36 -0.31 2.40
C GLY A 150 11.38 -0.63 3.47
N LYS A 151 11.64 0.33 4.36
CA LYS A 151 12.58 0.19 5.48
C LYS A 151 11.96 -0.45 6.72
N GLY A 152 10.65 -0.64 6.75
CA GLY A 152 9.95 -1.02 7.98
C GLY A 152 9.85 0.15 8.97
N GLY A 153 9.60 -0.17 10.25
CA GLY A 153 9.59 0.82 11.33
C GLY A 153 8.37 1.75 11.31
N TYR A 154 7.22 1.25 10.90
CA TYR A 154 5.97 2.02 10.91
C TYR A 154 5.46 2.18 12.34
N GLU A 155 5.53 3.40 12.89
CA GLU A 155 5.12 3.71 14.25
C GLU A 155 3.64 3.38 14.51
N GLY A 156 3.32 2.79 15.66
CA GLY A 156 1.96 2.44 16.07
C GLY A 156 1.33 1.30 15.28
N LEU A 157 2.12 0.55 14.49
CA LEU A 157 1.66 -0.58 13.72
C LEU A 157 2.47 -1.85 14.04
N CYS A 158 1.82 -3.00 13.98
CA CYS A 158 2.49 -4.28 13.90
C CYS A 158 3.21 -4.35 12.54
N CYS A 159 4.54 -4.46 12.57
CA CYS A 159 5.39 -4.43 11.39
C CYS A 159 6.37 -5.59 11.44
N GLU A 160 6.18 -6.61 10.61
CA GLU A 160 7.01 -7.81 10.57
C GLU A 160 7.68 -7.95 9.20
N LYS A 161 9.00 -8.17 9.20
CA LYS A 161 9.72 -8.42 7.94
C LYS A 161 9.37 -9.80 7.41
N LEU A 162 8.97 -9.84 6.12
CA LEU A 162 8.65 -11.07 5.39
C LEU A 162 9.83 -11.57 4.57
N LEU A 163 10.40 -10.70 3.72
CA LEU A 163 11.43 -11.08 2.76
C LEU A 163 12.54 -10.05 2.74
N ASP A 164 13.78 -10.51 2.79
CA ASP A 164 14.93 -9.71 2.39
C ASP A 164 14.95 -9.55 0.86
N GLU A 165 15.61 -8.51 0.36
CA GLU A 165 15.60 -8.22 -1.05
C GLU A 165 17.00 -8.00 -1.62
N TRP A 166 17.15 -8.31 -2.90
CA TRP A 166 18.36 -8.10 -3.70
C TRP A 166 18.00 -7.53 -5.06
N ALA A 167 18.88 -6.71 -5.58
CA ALA A 167 18.86 -6.29 -6.97
C ALA A 167 19.67 -7.26 -7.82
N VAL A 168 19.12 -7.69 -8.93
CA VAL A 168 19.78 -8.55 -9.94
C VAL A 168 19.56 -7.98 -11.32
N ALA A 169 20.54 -8.17 -12.22
CA ALA A 169 20.41 -7.77 -13.60
C ALA A 169 19.91 -8.96 -14.44
N VAL A 170 18.90 -8.70 -15.27
CA VAL A 170 18.23 -9.73 -16.08
C VAL A 170 18.02 -9.27 -17.51
N ALA A 171 17.83 -10.26 -18.39
CA ALA A 171 17.41 -10.08 -19.78
C ALA A 171 16.66 -11.32 -20.26
N SER A 172 15.97 -11.23 -21.41
CA SER A 172 15.44 -12.43 -22.06
C SER A 172 16.56 -13.29 -22.64
N PRO A 173 16.38 -14.62 -22.78
CA PRO A 173 17.37 -15.49 -23.41
C PRO A 173 17.78 -15.01 -24.82
N ALA A 174 16.83 -14.48 -25.59
CA ALA A 174 17.11 -13.93 -26.91
C ALA A 174 18.02 -12.68 -26.85
N THR A 175 17.78 -11.81 -25.88
CA THR A 175 18.62 -10.63 -25.66
C THR A 175 20.03 -11.03 -25.23
N LEU A 176 20.16 -12.00 -24.33
CA LEU A 176 21.47 -12.53 -23.91
C LEU A 176 22.21 -13.19 -25.06
N SER A 177 21.53 -13.96 -25.90
CA SER A 177 22.13 -14.56 -27.10
C SER A 177 22.67 -13.51 -28.05
N ARG A 178 22.01 -12.36 -28.19
CA ARG A 178 22.39 -11.27 -29.08
C ARG A 178 23.53 -10.40 -28.56
N TYR A 179 23.53 -10.07 -27.28
CA TYR A 179 24.43 -9.06 -26.70
C TYR A 179 25.48 -9.67 -25.75
N GLY A 180 25.26 -10.90 -25.29
CA GLY A 180 26.04 -11.55 -24.25
C GLY A 180 25.62 -11.09 -22.85
N PRO A 181 26.23 -11.65 -21.78
CA PRO A 181 26.06 -11.17 -20.41
C PRO A 181 26.61 -9.76 -20.26
N LEU A 182 26.19 -9.07 -19.20
CA LEU A 182 26.70 -7.72 -18.88
C LEU A 182 28.21 -7.80 -18.54
N PRO A 183 29.00 -6.87 -19.06
CA PRO A 183 30.44 -6.85 -18.86
C PRO A 183 30.81 -6.48 -17.42
N ALA A 184 31.87 -7.06 -16.89
CA ALA A 184 32.34 -6.81 -15.53
C ALA A 184 32.96 -5.41 -15.40
N ASP A 185 33.55 -4.87 -16.49
CA ASP A 185 34.16 -3.54 -16.56
C ASP A 185 33.14 -2.38 -16.66
N GLY A 186 31.84 -2.72 -16.86
CA GLY A 186 30.75 -1.75 -16.92
C GLY A 186 30.61 -1.02 -18.25
N ASP A 187 31.34 -1.39 -19.31
CA ASP A 187 31.09 -0.84 -20.65
C ASP A 187 29.77 -1.38 -21.23
N THR A 188 28.72 -0.63 -21.03
CA THR A 188 27.38 -0.95 -21.51
C THR A 188 26.97 -0.17 -22.75
N SER A 189 27.90 0.47 -23.45
CA SER A 189 27.61 1.34 -24.61
C SER A 189 26.79 0.68 -25.71
N ARG A 190 26.94 -0.63 -25.89
CA ARG A 190 26.20 -1.43 -26.88
C ARG A 190 24.94 -2.11 -26.33
N TYR A 191 24.71 -2.08 -25.01
CA TYR A 191 23.61 -2.79 -24.37
C TYR A 191 22.34 -1.92 -24.30
N PRO A 192 21.17 -2.45 -24.71
CA PRO A 192 19.90 -1.74 -24.53
C PRO A 192 19.46 -1.81 -23.08
N LEU A 193 19.77 -0.79 -22.30
CA LEU A 193 19.41 -0.73 -20.89
C LEU A 193 18.01 -0.16 -20.71
N LEU A 194 17.21 -0.76 -19.83
CA LEU A 194 15.96 -0.24 -19.32
C LEU A 194 16.16 0.20 -17.87
N HIS A 195 15.45 1.23 -17.45
CA HIS A 195 15.53 1.76 -16.10
C HIS A 195 14.17 1.66 -15.41
N GLY A 196 14.18 1.31 -14.14
CA GLY A 196 13.02 1.27 -13.25
C GLY A 196 13.19 2.21 -12.06
N THR A 197 12.34 2.07 -11.07
CA THR A 197 12.35 2.88 -9.85
C THR A 197 13.37 2.41 -8.80
N GLU A 198 14.00 1.26 -9.02
CA GLU A 198 14.83 0.59 -8.01
C GLU A 198 16.24 1.21 -7.93
N ILE A 199 17.25 0.44 -8.28
CA ILE A 199 18.64 0.90 -8.35
C ILE A 199 18.95 1.32 -9.78
N ASP A 200 19.53 2.49 -9.96
CA ASP A 200 20.03 2.89 -11.28
C ASP A 200 21.30 2.12 -11.67
N TRP A 201 21.57 2.07 -12.96
CA TRP A 201 22.71 1.33 -13.51
C TRP A 201 24.06 1.84 -13.00
N THR A 202 24.19 3.14 -12.78
CA THR A 202 25.42 3.74 -12.25
C THR A 202 25.69 3.26 -10.84
N THR A 203 24.68 3.32 -9.97
CA THR A 203 24.77 2.81 -8.59
C THR A 203 25.07 1.31 -8.58
N TRP A 204 24.40 0.52 -9.44
CA TRP A 204 24.61 -0.93 -9.49
C TRP A 204 26.04 -1.29 -9.92
N PHE A 205 26.60 -0.61 -10.92
CA PHE A 205 27.99 -0.83 -11.33
C PHE A 205 28.98 -0.26 -10.32
N ALA A 206 28.67 0.84 -9.63
CA ALA A 206 29.53 1.40 -8.58
C ALA A 206 29.79 0.41 -7.44
N THR A 207 28.85 -0.48 -7.12
CA THR A 207 29.06 -1.59 -6.16
C THR A 207 30.16 -2.56 -6.61
N ALA A 208 30.57 -2.52 -7.88
CA ALA A 208 31.70 -3.27 -8.46
C ALA A 208 32.98 -2.45 -8.63
N GLY A 209 32.96 -1.20 -8.16
CA GLY A 209 34.08 -0.28 -8.35
C GLY A 209 34.14 0.38 -9.74
N THR A 210 33.08 0.23 -10.55
CA THR A 210 33.01 0.81 -11.89
C THR A 210 32.17 2.10 -11.86
N LEU A 211 32.78 3.22 -12.26
CA LEU A 211 32.13 4.54 -12.29
C LEU A 211 31.95 4.94 -13.76
N THR A 212 30.87 4.48 -14.38
CA THR A 212 30.54 4.81 -15.78
C THR A 212 29.12 5.38 -15.83
N GLN A 213 28.90 6.39 -16.64
CA GLN A 213 27.57 6.90 -16.90
C GLN A 213 26.83 5.97 -17.87
N HIS A 214 25.62 5.59 -17.55
CA HIS A 214 24.77 4.73 -18.34
C HIS A 214 23.56 5.54 -18.84
N ARG A 215 23.19 5.34 -20.10
CA ARG A 215 22.02 5.96 -20.72
C ARG A 215 20.96 4.91 -21.01
N PRO A 216 19.91 4.79 -20.17
CA PRO A 216 18.83 3.87 -20.45
C PRO A 216 18.02 4.32 -21.67
N ARG A 217 17.46 3.36 -22.42
CA ARG A 217 16.59 3.60 -23.59
C ARG A 217 15.18 4.00 -23.18
N ALA A 218 14.71 3.50 -22.05
CA ALA A 218 13.40 3.77 -21.50
C ALA A 218 13.43 3.72 -19.98
N TYR A 219 12.52 4.47 -19.38
CA TYR A 219 12.19 4.43 -17.96
C TYR A 219 10.79 3.86 -17.80
N ILE A 220 10.63 2.83 -16.97
CA ILE A 220 9.36 2.16 -16.67
C ILE A 220 9.22 2.08 -15.15
N ASP A 221 8.27 2.80 -14.60
CA ASP A 221 8.07 2.96 -13.15
C ASP A 221 7.38 1.75 -12.47
N ASP A 222 6.55 1.00 -13.22
CA ASP A 222 5.97 -0.25 -12.71
C ASP A 222 6.92 -1.43 -12.94
N SER A 223 7.37 -2.09 -11.87
CA SER A 223 8.32 -3.20 -11.95
C SER A 223 7.76 -4.44 -12.66
N ALA A 224 6.43 -4.66 -12.66
CA ALA A 224 5.83 -5.77 -13.41
C ALA A 224 5.83 -5.48 -14.91
N ALA A 225 5.55 -4.24 -15.30
CA ALA A 225 5.65 -3.78 -16.68
C ALA A 225 7.12 -3.82 -17.18
N LEU A 226 8.07 -3.41 -16.32
CA LEU A 226 9.50 -3.50 -16.62
C LEU A 226 9.92 -4.96 -16.91
N LEU A 227 9.52 -5.92 -16.07
CA LEU A 227 9.79 -7.34 -16.28
C LEU A 227 9.17 -7.86 -17.58
N SER A 228 7.96 -7.42 -17.92
CA SER A 228 7.31 -7.75 -19.18
C SER A 228 8.10 -7.19 -20.37
N ALA A 229 8.55 -5.93 -20.32
CA ALA A 229 9.36 -5.33 -21.37
C ALA A 229 10.68 -6.08 -21.59
N VAL A 230 11.33 -6.53 -20.51
CA VAL A 230 12.55 -7.34 -20.59
C VAL A 230 12.26 -8.71 -21.23
N ALA A 231 11.15 -9.36 -20.85
CA ALA A 231 10.75 -10.64 -21.43
C ALA A 231 10.46 -10.55 -22.94
N GLU A 232 9.89 -9.42 -23.40
CA GLU A 232 9.68 -9.12 -24.82
C GLU A 232 10.98 -8.72 -25.56
N GLY A 233 12.13 -8.76 -24.88
CA GLY A 233 13.42 -8.53 -25.51
C GLY A 233 13.80 -7.06 -25.71
N LEU A 234 13.14 -6.11 -25.03
CA LEU A 234 13.47 -4.68 -25.16
C LEU A 234 14.86 -4.35 -24.64
N GLY A 235 15.41 -5.15 -23.71
CA GLY A 235 16.75 -4.92 -23.19
C GLY A 235 17.03 -5.60 -21.87
N PHE A 236 17.97 -5.01 -21.15
CA PHE A 236 18.44 -5.43 -19.83
C PHE A 236 17.83 -4.53 -18.76
N ALA A 237 17.46 -5.09 -17.61
CA ALA A 237 17.01 -4.30 -16.47
C ALA A 237 17.61 -4.80 -15.16
N ILE A 238 17.72 -3.90 -14.19
CA ILE A 238 17.94 -4.25 -12.79
C ILE A 238 16.57 -4.37 -12.14
N VAL A 239 16.33 -5.47 -11.45
CA VAL A 239 15.04 -5.81 -10.87
C VAL A 239 15.22 -6.45 -9.50
N ARG A 240 14.15 -6.46 -8.71
CA ARG A 240 14.12 -7.16 -7.43
C ARG A 240 14.07 -8.67 -7.62
N TRP A 241 14.86 -9.37 -6.82
CA TRP A 241 14.90 -10.85 -6.81
C TRP A 241 13.52 -11.46 -6.54
N THR A 242 12.81 -10.93 -5.55
CA THR A 242 11.47 -11.41 -5.19
C THR A 242 10.50 -11.39 -6.37
N LEU A 243 10.63 -10.41 -7.26
CA LEU A 243 9.71 -10.25 -8.40
C LEU A 243 10.12 -11.09 -9.62
N VAL A 244 11.38 -11.43 -9.74
CA VAL A 244 11.89 -12.08 -10.96
C VAL A 244 12.13 -13.58 -10.80
N ALA A 245 12.18 -14.10 -9.58
CA ALA A 245 12.51 -15.50 -9.32
C ALA A 245 11.65 -16.50 -10.12
N GLY A 246 10.33 -16.25 -10.22
CA GLY A 246 9.42 -17.09 -11.02
C GLY A 246 9.69 -17.01 -12.53
N GLU A 247 10.09 -15.84 -13.04
CA GLU A 247 10.45 -15.66 -14.45
C GLU A 247 11.76 -16.38 -14.80
N LEU A 248 12.71 -16.40 -13.86
CA LEU A 248 13.96 -17.17 -14.01
C LEU A 248 13.71 -18.67 -13.96
N GLN A 249 12.86 -19.12 -13.03
CA GLN A 249 12.49 -20.53 -12.92
C GLN A 249 11.76 -21.05 -14.15
N SER A 250 10.90 -20.24 -14.77
CA SER A 250 10.19 -20.59 -16.00
C SER A 250 11.06 -20.47 -17.27
N GLY A 251 12.27 -19.93 -17.16
CA GLY A 251 13.16 -19.69 -18.29
C GLY A 251 12.75 -18.52 -19.20
N ARG A 252 11.74 -17.73 -18.83
CA ARG A 252 11.34 -16.55 -19.60
C ARG A 252 12.36 -15.42 -19.51
N LEU A 253 13.03 -15.33 -18.37
CA LEU A 253 14.17 -14.45 -18.15
C LEU A 253 15.39 -15.26 -17.71
N ALA A 254 16.56 -14.66 -17.85
CA ALA A 254 17.82 -15.21 -17.35
C ALA A 254 18.65 -14.10 -16.69
N LEU A 255 19.53 -14.49 -15.77
CA LEU A 255 20.45 -13.55 -15.12
C LEU A 255 21.46 -13.05 -16.16
N ALA A 256 21.54 -11.73 -16.28
CA ALA A 256 22.47 -11.05 -17.18
C ALA A 256 23.83 -10.76 -16.52
N SER A 257 23.93 -10.98 -15.22
CA SER A 257 25.15 -10.83 -14.40
C SER A 257 25.13 -11.83 -13.26
N ARG A 258 26.31 -12.24 -12.81
CA ARG A 258 26.49 -13.11 -11.65
C ARG A 258 26.34 -12.38 -10.32
N ARG A 259 26.05 -11.09 -10.34
CA ARG A 259 25.96 -10.25 -9.16
C ARG A 259 24.52 -10.15 -8.66
N ALA A 260 24.36 -10.29 -7.35
CA ALA A 260 23.19 -9.87 -6.60
C ALA A 260 23.63 -8.83 -5.56
N VAL A 261 23.01 -7.66 -5.58
CA VAL A 261 23.32 -6.56 -4.66
C VAL A 261 22.24 -6.54 -3.59
N PRO A 262 22.60 -6.72 -2.29
CA PRO A 262 21.64 -6.62 -1.21
C PRO A 262 20.97 -5.25 -1.19
N SER A 263 19.70 -5.21 -0.85
CA SER A 263 18.93 -3.99 -0.66
C SER A 263 18.77 -3.69 0.83
N ASP A 264 18.80 -2.41 1.20
CA ASP A 264 18.43 -1.94 2.54
C ASP A 264 16.92 -1.94 2.76
N LEU A 265 16.14 -2.18 1.68
CA LEU A 265 14.70 -2.30 1.70
C LEU A 265 14.29 -3.77 1.70
N ALA A 266 13.16 -4.07 2.31
CA ALA A 266 12.62 -5.42 2.43
C ALA A 266 11.10 -5.40 2.27
N TYR A 267 10.48 -6.57 2.15
CA TYR A 267 9.01 -6.69 2.21
C TYR A 267 8.57 -6.89 3.65
N TYR A 268 7.51 -6.18 4.02
CA TYR A 268 6.94 -6.22 5.37
C TYR A 268 5.44 -6.53 5.33
N PHE A 269 5.00 -7.29 6.31
CA PHE A 269 3.61 -7.38 6.74
C PHE A 269 3.37 -6.23 7.72
N VAL A 270 2.31 -5.45 7.50
CA VAL A 270 1.98 -4.28 8.32
C VAL A 270 0.49 -4.27 8.60
N CYS A 271 0.08 -4.15 9.87
CA CYS A 271 -1.32 -3.99 10.24
C CYS A 271 -1.45 -3.18 11.54
N PRO A 272 -2.63 -2.60 11.85
CA PRO A 272 -2.92 -2.08 13.17
C PRO A 272 -2.72 -3.15 14.26
N GLU A 273 -2.20 -2.76 15.43
CA GLU A 273 -2.03 -3.70 16.55
C GLU A 273 -3.35 -4.37 16.95
N THR A 274 -4.46 -3.65 16.85
CA THR A 274 -5.81 -4.16 17.12
C THR A 274 -6.24 -5.26 16.17
N TYR A 275 -5.68 -5.32 14.96
CA TYR A 275 -6.01 -6.34 13.96
C TYR A 275 -5.05 -7.55 13.98
N ALA A 276 -3.88 -7.41 14.57
CA ALA A 276 -2.86 -8.45 14.60
C ALA A 276 -3.33 -9.76 15.26
N SER A 277 -4.26 -9.69 16.22
CA SER A 277 -4.85 -10.82 16.93
C SER A 277 -6.11 -11.39 16.27
N LEU A 278 -6.64 -10.77 15.22
CA LEU A 278 -7.80 -11.30 14.50
C LEU A 278 -7.45 -12.66 13.86
N PRO A 279 -8.26 -13.72 14.05
CA PRO A 279 -7.91 -15.07 13.62
C PRO A 279 -7.51 -15.16 12.13
N LYS A 280 -8.24 -14.47 11.24
CA LYS A 280 -7.94 -14.45 9.80
C LYS A 280 -6.65 -13.70 9.46
N VAL A 281 -6.38 -12.59 10.17
CA VAL A 281 -5.14 -11.82 9.99
C VAL A 281 -3.96 -12.64 10.47
N ALA A 282 -4.08 -13.32 11.61
CA ALA A 282 -3.07 -14.22 12.15
C ALA A 282 -2.81 -15.41 11.21
N ALA A 283 -3.86 -16.06 10.70
CA ALA A 283 -3.73 -17.16 9.75
C ALA A 283 -3.05 -16.75 8.45
N LEU A 284 -3.46 -15.61 7.86
CA LEU A 284 -2.81 -15.07 6.66
C LEU A 284 -1.34 -14.70 6.93
N ARG A 285 -1.04 -14.10 8.08
CA ARG A 285 0.33 -13.77 8.50
C ARG A 285 1.20 -15.01 8.60
N GLU A 286 0.74 -16.06 9.28
CA GLU A 286 1.46 -17.32 9.44
C GLU A 286 1.72 -17.99 8.09
N TRP A 287 0.73 -17.98 7.22
CA TRP A 287 0.87 -18.50 5.85
C TRP A 287 1.90 -17.68 5.04
N LEU A 288 1.83 -16.34 5.07
CA LEU A 288 2.81 -15.48 4.40
C LEU A 288 4.23 -15.73 4.89
N GLN A 289 4.40 -15.89 6.20
CA GLN A 289 5.70 -16.21 6.80
C GLN A 289 6.22 -17.59 6.38
N SER A 290 5.33 -18.62 6.24
CA SER A 290 5.74 -19.94 5.76
C SER A 290 6.23 -19.86 4.30
N GLN A 291 5.46 -19.19 3.45
CA GLN A 291 5.83 -18.97 2.05
C GLN A 291 7.13 -18.17 1.88
N ALA A 292 7.35 -17.20 2.77
CA ALA A 292 8.57 -16.41 2.78
C ALA A 292 9.80 -17.23 3.21
N ARG A 293 9.65 -18.15 4.17
CA ARG A 293 10.75 -19.04 4.60
C ARG A 293 11.15 -20.03 3.52
N GLU A 294 10.22 -20.46 2.70
CA GLU A 294 10.46 -21.38 1.59
C GLU A 294 11.03 -20.66 0.34
N PHE A 295 10.93 -19.34 0.30
CA PHE A 295 11.41 -18.56 -0.82
C PHE A 295 12.94 -18.47 -0.83
N PRO A 296 13.61 -19.00 -1.88
CA PRO A 296 15.07 -19.09 -1.89
C PRO A 296 15.70 -17.70 -2.06
N PRO A 297 16.82 -17.42 -1.37
CA PRO A 297 17.63 -16.25 -1.68
C PRO A 297 18.25 -16.37 -3.09
N PRO A 298 18.74 -15.28 -3.68
CA PRO A 298 19.48 -15.36 -4.93
C PRO A 298 20.73 -16.23 -4.75
N PRO A 299 21.19 -16.92 -5.79
CA PRO A 299 22.40 -17.73 -5.71
C PRO A 299 23.60 -16.87 -5.32
N LYS A 300 24.32 -17.28 -4.26
CA LYS A 300 25.46 -16.54 -3.66
C LYS A 300 26.63 -16.35 -4.63
N SER A 301 26.73 -17.19 -5.64
CA SER A 301 27.59 -17.03 -6.83
C SER A 301 27.05 -17.95 -7.91
N LEU A 302 26.88 -17.47 -9.12
CA LEU A 302 26.71 -18.37 -10.26
C LEU A 302 28.03 -19.15 -10.42
N PRO A 303 28.01 -20.47 -10.75
CA PRO A 303 29.22 -21.26 -10.95
C PRO A 303 30.17 -20.54 -11.91
N ARG A 304 31.46 -20.57 -11.64
CA ARG A 304 32.48 -20.20 -12.63
C ARG A 304 32.40 -21.26 -13.71
N GLU A 305 32.19 -20.84 -14.96
CA GLU A 305 32.47 -21.69 -16.09
C GLU A 305 33.96 -22.02 -16.18
#